data_fb701951256977f03955bc385715b3f5
#
_entry.id   fb701951256977f03955bc385715b3f5
#
_cell.length_a   1.000
_cell.length_b   1.000
_cell.length_c   1.000
_cell.angle_alpha   90.00
_cell.angle_beta   90.00
_cell.angle_gamma   90.00
#
_symmetry.space_group_name_H-M   'P 1'
#
loop_
_entity.id
_entity.type
_entity.pdbx_description
1 polymer ?
#
loop_
_entity_poly.entity_id
_entity_poly.type
_entity_poly.pdbx_seq_one_letter_code
_entity_poly.pdbx_strand_id
1 'polypeptide(L)'
;TLQQFSRDADEIENWIGEKLQMATDESYKDPSNIQSKHQKHQAFEAELAANADRIESIIAMGKNLVDKHQCAGSEDAVQQRLGTITEQWKYLAAKTSEKSLKLKEANKQRTFNAAVKDIDFWLGEVESLLKSEDSGKDLTSVQNLIKKHQLVEADIAAHEDRIKDLNALAESLVESGQFDSDTIEDKRNSINERYAVSYT
;
A
#
# COMPACT_ATOMS: atom_id res chain seq x y z
N THR A 1 -34.38 23.55 -11.15
CA THR A 1 -35.01 24.46 -10.18
C THR A 1 -34.14 24.62 -8.94
N LEU A 2 -34.33 25.71 -8.22
CA LEU A 2 -33.63 25.96 -6.95
C LEU A 2 -33.91 24.85 -5.91
N GLN A 3 -35.14 24.37 -5.86
CA GLN A 3 -35.53 23.26 -4.96
C GLN A 3 -34.80 21.96 -5.30
N GLN A 4 -34.62 21.66 -6.60
CA GLN A 4 -33.87 20.50 -7.03
C GLN A 4 -32.41 20.61 -6.65
N PHE A 5 -31.79 21.77 -6.89
CA PHE A 5 -30.43 22.05 -6.45
C PHE A 5 -30.26 21.87 -4.94
N SER A 6 -31.16 22.41 -4.12
CA SER A 6 -31.08 22.28 -2.67
C SER A 6 -31.14 20.82 -2.21
N ARG A 7 -32.01 20.02 -2.79
CA ARG A 7 -32.07 18.57 -2.49
C ARG A 7 -30.82 17.83 -2.89
N ASP A 8 -30.36 18.06 -4.12
CA ASP A 8 -29.16 17.42 -4.63
C ASP A 8 -27.93 17.83 -3.82
N ALA A 9 -27.82 19.09 -3.41
CA ALA A 9 -26.76 19.59 -2.55
C ALA A 9 -26.80 18.97 -1.15
N ASP A 10 -27.99 18.84 -0.54
CA ASP A 10 -28.13 18.14 0.76
C ASP A 10 -27.65 16.68 0.69
N GLU A 11 -28.08 15.97 -0.35
CA GLU A 11 -27.68 14.57 -0.56
C GLU A 11 -26.16 14.44 -0.75
N ILE A 12 -25.56 15.31 -1.58
CA ILE A 12 -24.12 15.21 -1.86
C ILE A 12 -23.27 15.63 -0.68
N GLU A 13 -23.68 16.64 0.09
CA GLU A 13 -23.01 17.05 1.31
C GLU A 13 -23.01 15.93 2.36
N ASN A 14 -24.14 15.24 2.54
CA ASN A 14 -24.25 14.09 3.43
C ASN A 14 -23.36 12.94 2.97
N TRP A 15 -23.38 12.63 1.68
CA TRP A 15 -22.52 11.59 1.10
C TRP A 15 -21.04 11.90 1.29
N ILE A 16 -20.60 13.14 1.00
CA ILE A 16 -19.22 13.58 1.23
C ILE A 16 -18.85 13.45 2.72
N GLY A 17 -19.72 13.84 3.62
CA GLY A 17 -19.51 13.73 5.06
C GLY A 17 -19.27 12.29 5.52
N GLU A 18 -20.07 11.35 5.04
CA GLU A 18 -19.89 9.91 5.31
C GLU A 18 -18.58 9.38 4.74
N LYS A 19 -18.25 9.77 3.51
CA LYS A 19 -16.98 9.36 2.86
C LYS A 19 -15.75 9.96 3.55
N LEU A 20 -15.86 11.19 4.06
CA LEU A 20 -14.78 11.82 4.85
C LEU A 20 -14.46 11.04 6.12
N GLN A 21 -15.46 10.51 6.82
CA GLN A 21 -15.21 9.65 7.99
C GLN A 21 -14.41 8.42 7.63
N MET A 22 -14.71 7.80 6.48
CA MET A 22 -13.97 6.62 5.99
C MET A 22 -12.56 6.97 5.51
N ALA A 23 -12.39 8.12 4.84
CA ALA A 23 -11.10 8.56 4.31
C ALA A 23 -10.13 9.05 5.39
N THR A 24 -10.65 9.50 6.53
CA THR A 24 -9.85 10.03 7.63
C THR A 24 -9.63 9.05 8.77
N ASP A 25 -10.19 7.85 8.71
CA ASP A 25 -9.89 6.83 9.69
C ASP A 25 -8.41 6.41 9.62
N GLU A 26 -7.88 5.97 10.74
CA GLU A 26 -6.47 5.57 10.86
C GLU A 26 -6.27 4.06 10.90
N SER A 27 -7.19 3.30 10.31
CA SER A 27 -7.15 1.83 10.32
C SER A 27 -5.89 1.24 9.69
N TYR A 28 -5.20 1.99 8.83
CA TYR A 28 -3.92 1.61 8.23
C TYR A 28 -2.78 1.47 9.27
N LYS A 29 -2.92 2.06 10.45
CA LYS A 29 -1.93 1.94 11.53
C LYS A 29 -1.90 0.56 12.16
N ASP A 30 -3.01 -0.16 12.12
CA ASP A 30 -3.08 -1.55 12.53
C ASP A 30 -2.59 -2.45 11.39
N PRO A 31 -1.49 -3.22 11.57
CA PRO A 31 -0.93 -4.05 10.50
C PRO A 31 -1.79 -5.27 10.15
N SER A 32 -2.80 -5.60 10.95
CA SER A 32 -3.67 -6.74 10.68
C SER A 32 -4.53 -6.48 9.44
N ASN A 33 -4.62 -7.49 8.56
CA ASN A 33 -5.45 -7.45 7.35
C ASN A 33 -5.18 -6.27 6.41
N ILE A 34 -3.94 -5.76 6.36
CA ILE A 34 -3.56 -4.61 5.52
C ILE A 34 -3.92 -4.84 4.06
N GLN A 35 -3.74 -6.04 3.52
CA GLN A 35 -4.10 -6.34 2.13
C GLN A 35 -5.59 -6.17 1.88
N SER A 36 -6.43 -6.64 2.80
CA SER A 36 -7.89 -6.44 2.71
C SER A 36 -8.28 -4.96 2.84
N LYS A 37 -7.63 -4.23 3.74
CA LYS A 37 -7.83 -2.78 3.91
C LYS A 37 -7.44 -2.01 2.64
N HIS A 38 -6.34 -2.39 2.01
CA HIS A 38 -5.89 -1.80 0.75
C HIS A 38 -6.90 -2.05 -0.38
N GLN A 39 -7.39 -3.28 -0.53
CA GLN A 39 -8.41 -3.62 -1.53
C GLN A 39 -9.73 -2.88 -1.31
N LYS A 40 -10.18 -2.77 -0.06
CA LYS A 40 -11.38 -1.99 0.30
C LYS A 40 -11.20 -0.51 -0.04
N HIS A 41 -10.01 0.03 0.19
CA HIS A 41 -9.72 1.41 -0.16
C HIS A 41 -9.69 1.64 -1.67
N GLN A 42 -9.20 0.70 -2.47
CA GLN A 42 -9.27 0.76 -3.93
C GLN A 42 -10.72 0.80 -4.43
N ALA A 43 -11.61 0.00 -3.83
CA ALA A 43 -13.04 0.05 -4.12
C ALA A 43 -13.67 1.39 -3.73
N PHE A 44 -13.24 1.96 -2.62
CA PHE A 44 -13.64 3.30 -2.16
C PHE A 44 -13.21 4.39 -3.16
N GLU A 45 -11.97 4.36 -3.64
CA GLU A 45 -11.48 5.28 -4.67
C GLU A 45 -12.30 5.18 -5.96
N ALA A 46 -12.65 3.97 -6.38
CA ALA A 46 -13.48 3.74 -7.55
C ALA A 46 -14.89 4.32 -7.38
N GLU A 47 -15.47 4.22 -6.17
CA GLU A 47 -16.76 4.83 -5.85
C GLU A 47 -16.70 6.35 -5.92
N LEU A 48 -15.63 6.97 -5.40
CA LEU A 48 -15.44 8.42 -5.51
C LEU A 48 -15.34 8.86 -6.98
N ALA A 49 -14.54 8.15 -7.78
CA ALA A 49 -14.39 8.45 -9.19
C ALA A 49 -15.71 8.34 -9.95
N ALA A 50 -16.54 7.34 -9.64
CA ALA A 50 -17.85 7.16 -10.25
C ALA A 50 -18.86 8.29 -9.90
N ASN A 51 -18.65 9.00 -8.79
CA ASN A 51 -19.50 10.09 -8.35
C ASN A 51 -18.97 11.49 -8.71
N ALA A 52 -17.78 11.59 -9.30
CA ALA A 52 -17.17 12.87 -9.67
C ALA A 52 -18.07 13.68 -10.62
N ASP A 53 -18.60 13.07 -11.66
CA ASP A 53 -19.52 13.73 -12.63
C ASP A 53 -20.80 14.24 -11.97
N ARG A 54 -21.33 13.50 -10.99
CA ARG A 54 -22.50 13.93 -10.24
C ARG A 54 -22.23 15.21 -9.45
N ILE A 55 -21.08 15.31 -8.83
CA ILE A 55 -20.67 16.51 -8.08
C ILE A 55 -20.48 17.69 -9.02
N GLU A 56 -19.80 17.49 -10.15
CA GLU A 56 -19.64 18.51 -11.18
C GLU A 56 -20.98 19.00 -11.73
N SER A 57 -21.92 18.09 -11.94
CA SER A 57 -23.28 18.42 -12.42
C SER A 57 -24.05 19.27 -11.40
N ILE A 58 -23.94 18.98 -10.12
CA ILE A 58 -24.57 19.77 -9.04
C ILE A 58 -23.97 21.18 -8.98
N ILE A 59 -22.66 21.28 -9.07
CA ILE A 59 -21.95 22.57 -9.07
C ILE A 59 -22.36 23.39 -10.31
N ALA A 60 -22.41 22.78 -11.48
CA ALA A 60 -22.84 23.43 -12.71
C ALA A 60 -24.29 23.91 -12.64
N MET A 61 -25.18 23.11 -12.05
CA MET A 61 -26.58 23.50 -11.82
C MET A 61 -26.67 24.75 -10.94
N GLY A 62 -25.93 24.79 -9.83
CA GLY A 62 -25.93 25.93 -8.92
C GLY A 62 -25.37 27.20 -9.59
N LYS A 63 -24.26 27.08 -10.33
CA LYS A 63 -23.70 28.20 -11.10
C LYS A 63 -24.69 28.75 -12.12
N ASN A 64 -25.36 27.87 -12.87
CA ASN A 64 -26.34 28.24 -13.85
C ASN A 64 -27.55 28.98 -13.23
N LEU A 65 -27.98 28.58 -12.04
CA LEU A 65 -29.04 29.25 -11.31
C LEU A 65 -28.63 30.67 -10.89
N VAL A 66 -27.41 30.86 -10.44
CA VAL A 66 -26.85 32.16 -10.10
C VAL A 66 -26.77 33.06 -11.34
N ASP A 67 -26.18 32.57 -12.41
CA ASP A 67 -25.94 33.32 -13.65
C ASP A 67 -27.27 33.77 -14.30
N LYS A 68 -28.28 32.97 -14.20
CA LYS A 68 -29.62 33.29 -14.72
C LYS A 68 -30.53 34.04 -13.76
N HIS A 69 -30.01 34.44 -12.60
CA HIS A 69 -30.80 35.12 -11.55
C HIS A 69 -32.08 34.33 -11.14
N GLN A 70 -31.96 33.00 -11.06
CA GLN A 70 -33.08 32.10 -10.74
C GLN A 70 -33.04 31.59 -9.28
N CYS A 71 -32.40 32.32 -8.39
CA CYS A 71 -32.24 31.95 -6.98
C CYS A 71 -33.20 32.69 -6.04
N ALA A 72 -34.17 33.44 -6.55
CA ALA A 72 -35.15 34.21 -5.77
C ALA A 72 -34.51 35.06 -4.65
N GLY A 73 -33.41 35.74 -4.93
CA GLY A 73 -32.70 36.55 -3.95
C GLY A 73 -31.73 35.80 -3.04
N SER A 74 -31.51 34.51 -3.27
CA SER A 74 -30.61 33.67 -2.49
C SER A 74 -29.28 33.35 -3.20
N GLU A 75 -28.83 34.20 -4.14
CA GLU A 75 -27.64 34.02 -4.94
C GLU A 75 -26.38 33.84 -4.05
N ASP A 76 -26.23 34.67 -3.02
CA ASP A 76 -25.07 34.57 -2.11
C ASP A 76 -25.07 33.25 -1.34
N ALA A 77 -26.22 32.78 -0.89
CA ALA A 77 -26.37 31.50 -0.20
C ALA A 77 -26.02 30.32 -1.12
N VAL A 78 -26.47 30.38 -2.39
CA VAL A 78 -26.12 29.35 -3.39
C VAL A 78 -24.62 29.35 -3.68
N GLN A 79 -24.02 30.53 -3.89
CA GLN A 79 -22.56 30.66 -4.11
C GLN A 79 -21.75 30.13 -2.93
N GLN A 80 -22.13 30.46 -1.72
CA GLN A 80 -21.48 29.97 -0.51
C GLN A 80 -21.57 28.43 -0.43
N ARG A 81 -22.73 27.88 -0.72
CA ARG A 81 -22.92 26.43 -0.72
C ARG A 81 -22.08 25.71 -1.78
N LEU A 82 -21.98 26.28 -2.98
CA LEU A 82 -21.09 25.79 -4.03
C LEU A 82 -19.63 25.78 -3.59
N GLY A 83 -19.18 26.86 -2.92
CA GLY A 83 -17.84 26.94 -2.36
C GLY A 83 -17.58 25.84 -1.34
N THR A 84 -18.51 25.63 -0.41
CA THR A 84 -18.44 24.58 0.62
C THR A 84 -18.36 23.18 0.01
N ILE A 85 -19.22 22.85 -0.95
CA ILE A 85 -19.22 21.55 -1.64
C ILE A 85 -17.88 21.34 -2.37
N THR A 86 -17.39 22.34 -3.08
CA THR A 86 -16.12 22.27 -3.82
C THR A 86 -14.95 22.04 -2.89
N GLU A 87 -14.88 22.74 -1.76
CA GLU A 87 -13.81 22.57 -0.77
C GLU A 87 -13.87 21.22 -0.08
N GLN A 88 -15.04 20.76 0.31
CA GLN A 88 -15.23 19.45 0.93
C GLN A 88 -14.86 18.31 -0.03
N TRP A 89 -15.19 18.44 -1.31
CA TRP A 89 -14.81 17.48 -2.34
C TRP A 89 -13.29 17.41 -2.54
N LYS A 90 -12.63 18.56 -2.61
CA LYS A 90 -11.16 18.64 -2.70
C LYS A 90 -10.50 18.04 -1.48
N TYR A 91 -11.01 18.34 -0.30
CA TYR A 91 -10.51 17.78 0.96
C TYR A 91 -10.66 16.25 1.01
N LEU A 92 -11.83 15.75 0.61
CA LEU A 92 -12.08 14.30 0.51
C LEU A 92 -11.11 13.63 -0.47
N ALA A 93 -10.91 14.21 -1.65
CA ALA A 93 -9.96 13.69 -2.65
C ALA A 93 -8.52 13.66 -2.10
N ALA A 94 -8.10 14.73 -1.42
CA ALA A 94 -6.76 14.80 -0.82
C ALA A 94 -6.56 13.75 0.29
N LYS A 95 -7.53 13.59 1.18
CA LYS A 95 -7.46 12.59 2.27
C LYS A 95 -7.53 11.17 1.74
N THR A 96 -8.29 10.93 0.70
CA THR A 96 -8.36 9.62 0.04
C THR A 96 -7.01 9.25 -0.57
N SER A 97 -6.35 10.17 -1.28
CA SER A 97 -5.01 9.98 -1.84
C SER A 97 -3.96 9.75 -0.75
N GLU A 98 -4.01 10.51 0.34
CA GLU A 98 -3.11 10.35 1.47
C GLU A 98 -3.23 8.96 2.10
N LYS A 99 -4.46 8.51 2.34
CA LYS A 99 -4.73 7.16 2.89
C LYS A 99 -4.30 6.07 1.92
N SER A 100 -4.49 6.26 0.62
CA SER A 100 -4.03 5.33 -0.42
C SER A 100 -2.53 5.11 -0.36
N LEU A 101 -1.74 6.18 -0.25
CA LEU A 101 -0.29 6.09 -0.10
C LEU A 101 0.11 5.35 1.18
N LYS A 102 -0.51 5.68 2.31
CA LYS A 102 -0.22 5.03 3.59
C LYS A 102 -0.52 3.53 3.58
N LEU A 103 -1.66 3.13 2.99
CA LEU A 103 -2.01 1.72 2.84
C LEU A 103 -1.07 0.98 1.89
N LYS A 104 -0.68 1.62 0.79
CA LYS A 104 0.28 1.07 -0.16
C LYS A 104 1.64 0.81 0.49
N GLU A 105 2.14 1.77 1.26
CA GLU A 105 3.40 1.63 1.98
C GLU A 105 3.30 0.58 3.10
N ALA A 106 2.20 0.55 3.85
CA ALA A 106 1.96 -0.49 4.86
C ALA A 106 1.91 -1.89 4.24
N ASN A 107 1.33 -2.04 3.06
CA ASN A 107 1.30 -3.31 2.34
C ASN A 107 2.70 -3.72 1.85
N LYS A 108 3.51 -2.78 1.38
CA LYS A 108 4.92 -3.03 1.03
C LYS A 108 5.72 -3.51 2.24
N GLN A 109 5.53 -2.87 3.40
CA GLN A 109 6.20 -3.28 4.63
C GLN A 109 5.80 -4.70 5.04
N ARG A 110 4.51 -5.03 4.93
CA ARG A 110 4.03 -6.40 5.19
C ARG A 110 4.71 -7.40 4.25
N THR A 111 4.77 -7.09 2.97
CA THR A 111 5.43 -7.93 1.95
C THR A 111 6.91 -8.10 2.25
N PHE A 112 7.59 -7.03 2.62
CA PHE A 112 9.00 -7.06 3.03
C PHE A 112 9.22 -7.95 4.25
N ASN A 113 8.43 -7.78 5.32
CA ASN A 113 8.55 -8.58 6.53
C ASN A 113 8.27 -10.07 6.29
N ALA A 114 7.29 -10.39 5.44
CA ALA A 114 7.01 -11.77 5.04
C ALA A 114 8.17 -12.36 4.23
N ALA A 115 8.74 -11.61 3.29
CA ALA A 115 9.89 -12.04 2.51
C ALA A 115 11.14 -12.26 3.39
N VAL A 116 11.40 -11.37 4.34
CA VAL A 116 12.50 -11.53 5.32
C VAL A 116 12.30 -12.81 6.12
N LYS A 117 11.11 -13.07 6.61
CA LYS A 117 10.80 -14.27 7.38
C LYS A 117 11.02 -15.55 6.58
N ASP A 118 10.56 -15.58 5.33
CA ASP A 118 10.70 -16.74 4.46
C ASP A 118 12.16 -17.00 4.10
N ILE A 119 12.90 -15.96 3.76
CA ILE A 119 14.33 -16.06 3.44
C ILE A 119 15.15 -16.40 4.67
N ASP A 120 14.83 -15.82 5.82
CA ASP A 120 15.46 -16.15 7.11
C ASP A 120 15.33 -17.65 7.44
N PHE A 121 14.14 -18.19 7.28
CA PHE A 121 13.86 -19.61 7.47
C PHE A 121 14.68 -20.47 6.49
N TRP A 122 14.68 -20.13 5.21
CA TRP A 122 15.44 -20.84 4.19
C TRP A 122 16.94 -20.78 4.45
N LEU A 123 17.50 -19.60 4.80
CA LEU A 123 18.91 -19.45 5.16
C LEU A 123 19.28 -20.31 6.38
N GLY A 124 18.39 -20.40 7.37
CA GLY A 124 18.57 -21.28 8.52
C GLY A 124 18.70 -22.74 8.11
N GLU A 125 17.90 -23.21 7.16
CA GLU A 125 18.01 -24.56 6.59
C GLU A 125 19.33 -24.77 5.86
N VAL A 126 19.75 -23.83 5.02
CA VAL A 126 21.02 -23.88 4.30
C VAL A 126 22.21 -23.91 5.26
N GLU A 127 22.21 -23.03 6.26
CA GLU A 127 23.25 -22.99 7.30
C GLU A 127 23.34 -24.31 8.07
N SER A 128 22.23 -24.93 8.41
CA SER A 128 22.15 -26.24 9.04
C SER A 128 22.74 -27.34 8.15
N LEU A 129 22.44 -27.33 6.85
CA LEU A 129 22.95 -28.28 5.90
C LEU A 129 24.48 -28.14 5.73
N LEU A 130 25.00 -26.92 5.70
CA LEU A 130 26.42 -26.64 5.56
C LEU A 130 27.21 -26.99 6.83
N LYS A 131 26.62 -26.89 8.00
CA LYS A 131 27.23 -27.28 9.28
C LYS A 131 27.25 -28.78 9.54
N SER A 132 26.42 -29.56 8.84
CA SER A 132 26.42 -31.00 8.99
C SER A 132 27.73 -31.57 8.39
N GLU A 133 28.72 -31.77 9.25
CA GLU A 133 30.00 -32.39 8.90
C GLU A 133 29.81 -33.90 8.72
N ASP A 134 29.52 -34.31 7.51
CA ASP A 134 29.66 -35.71 7.12
C ASP A 134 31.00 -35.86 6.39
N SER A 135 32.04 -36.24 7.10
CA SER A 135 33.33 -36.59 6.50
C SER A 135 33.19 -37.94 5.81
N GLY A 136 33.02 -37.93 4.49
CA GLY A 136 32.95 -39.16 3.70
C GLY A 136 34.11 -40.09 3.95
N LYS A 137 33.82 -41.20 4.60
CA LYS A 137 34.82 -42.25 4.92
C LYS A 137 35.04 -43.26 3.79
N ASP A 138 34.13 -43.27 2.79
CA ASP A 138 34.20 -44.14 1.63
C ASP A 138 33.72 -43.40 0.36
N LEU A 139 33.92 -44.02 -0.80
CA LEU A 139 33.60 -43.47 -2.09
C LEU A 139 32.10 -43.10 -2.21
N THR A 140 31.22 -43.91 -1.67
CA THR A 140 29.76 -43.68 -1.70
C THR A 140 29.38 -42.48 -0.88
N SER A 141 29.95 -42.31 0.32
CA SER A 141 29.75 -41.15 1.18
C SER A 141 30.24 -39.87 0.52
N VAL A 142 31.40 -39.89 -0.15
CA VAL A 142 31.93 -38.74 -0.89
C VAL A 142 31.04 -38.38 -2.07
N GLN A 143 30.55 -39.33 -2.83
CA GLN A 143 29.63 -39.10 -3.95
C GLN A 143 28.31 -38.48 -3.49
N ASN A 144 27.77 -38.98 -2.38
CA ASN A 144 26.56 -38.42 -1.77
C ASN A 144 26.77 -36.99 -1.28
N LEU A 145 27.94 -36.70 -0.71
CA LEU A 145 28.31 -35.36 -0.26
C LEU A 145 28.40 -34.38 -1.42
N ILE A 146 29.01 -34.79 -2.53
CA ILE A 146 29.11 -33.98 -3.76
C ILE A 146 27.74 -33.67 -4.30
N LYS A 147 26.84 -34.66 -4.39
CA LYS A 147 25.43 -34.45 -4.85
C LYS A 147 24.70 -33.49 -3.94
N LYS A 148 24.87 -33.62 -2.62
CA LYS A 148 24.24 -32.72 -1.63
C LYS A 148 24.74 -31.29 -1.83
N HIS A 149 26.03 -31.07 -2.00
CA HIS A 149 26.58 -29.75 -2.27
C HIS A 149 26.08 -29.15 -3.59
N GLN A 150 25.98 -29.93 -4.65
CA GLN A 150 25.41 -29.48 -5.93
C GLN A 150 23.95 -29.04 -5.80
N LEU A 151 23.14 -29.76 -5.01
CA LEU A 151 21.76 -29.39 -4.75
C LEU A 151 21.67 -28.09 -3.95
N VAL A 152 22.52 -27.89 -2.95
CA VAL A 152 22.57 -26.67 -2.15
C VAL A 152 23.00 -25.48 -3.02
N GLU A 153 24.04 -25.64 -3.86
CA GLU A 153 24.47 -24.59 -4.79
C GLU A 153 23.35 -24.17 -5.76
N ALA A 154 22.63 -25.15 -6.31
CA ALA A 154 21.51 -24.89 -7.20
C ALA A 154 20.35 -24.16 -6.47
N ASP A 155 20.09 -24.53 -5.23
CA ASP A 155 19.06 -23.87 -4.39
C ASP A 155 19.45 -22.43 -4.06
N ILE A 156 20.69 -22.19 -3.71
CA ILE A 156 21.23 -20.83 -3.47
C ILE A 156 21.10 -19.97 -4.73
N ALA A 157 21.48 -20.49 -5.89
CA ALA A 157 21.36 -19.77 -7.16
C ALA A 157 19.90 -19.45 -7.50
N ALA A 158 18.97 -20.37 -7.21
CA ALA A 158 17.55 -20.17 -7.44
C ALA A 158 16.93 -19.07 -6.54
N HIS A 159 17.55 -18.78 -5.41
CA HIS A 159 17.08 -17.73 -4.49
C HIS A 159 17.67 -16.34 -4.77
N GLU A 160 18.59 -16.21 -5.72
CA GLU A 160 19.23 -14.92 -6.06
C GLU A 160 18.20 -13.83 -6.39
N ASP A 161 17.20 -14.15 -7.21
CA ASP A 161 16.15 -13.20 -7.60
C ASP A 161 15.31 -12.76 -6.41
N ARG A 162 15.01 -13.65 -5.48
CA ARG A 162 14.29 -13.33 -4.25
C ARG A 162 15.05 -12.36 -3.36
N ILE A 163 16.38 -12.54 -3.28
CA ILE A 163 17.27 -11.62 -2.54
C ILE A 163 17.29 -10.25 -3.23
N LYS A 164 17.37 -10.19 -4.55
CA LYS A 164 17.30 -8.95 -5.32
C LYS A 164 15.96 -8.22 -5.11
N ASP A 165 14.84 -8.94 -5.15
CA ASP A 165 13.51 -8.40 -4.92
C ASP A 165 13.36 -7.84 -3.50
N LEU A 166 13.89 -8.54 -2.51
CA LEU A 166 13.90 -8.09 -1.12
C LEU A 166 14.69 -6.78 -0.97
N ASN A 167 15.87 -6.69 -1.59
CA ASN A 167 16.69 -5.47 -1.57
C ASN A 167 15.99 -4.29 -2.24
N ALA A 168 15.35 -4.51 -3.39
CA ALA A 168 14.59 -3.47 -4.09
C ALA A 168 13.41 -2.96 -3.25
N LEU A 169 12.71 -3.86 -2.58
CA LEU A 169 11.60 -3.52 -1.69
C LEU A 169 12.07 -2.75 -0.46
N ALA A 170 13.21 -3.14 0.12
CA ALA A 170 13.84 -2.42 1.22
C ALA A 170 14.22 -0.98 0.84
N GLU A 171 14.82 -0.78 -0.34
CA GLU A 171 15.15 0.56 -0.87
C GLU A 171 13.90 1.42 -1.02
N SER A 172 12.84 0.87 -1.61
CA SER A 172 11.56 1.57 -1.77
C SER A 172 10.96 2.00 -0.44
N LEU A 173 11.04 1.17 0.61
CA LEU A 173 10.54 1.49 1.95
C LEU A 173 11.38 2.56 2.65
N VAL A 174 12.70 2.52 2.51
CA VAL A 174 13.61 3.54 3.07
C VAL A 174 13.38 4.88 2.38
N GLU A 175 13.24 4.91 1.06
CA GLU A 175 12.98 6.12 0.28
C GLU A 175 11.64 6.79 0.64
N SER A 176 10.63 6.00 1.01
CA SER A 176 9.33 6.55 1.41
C SER A 176 9.38 7.37 2.70
N GLY A 177 10.38 7.11 3.57
CA GLY A 177 10.58 7.82 4.84
C GLY A 177 9.48 7.65 5.88
N GLN A 178 8.52 6.75 5.65
CA GLN A 178 7.38 6.52 6.54
C GLN A 178 7.63 5.48 7.63
N PHE A 179 8.71 4.72 7.51
CA PHE A 179 9.05 3.60 8.39
C PHE A 179 10.43 3.80 9.01
N ASP A 180 10.71 3.01 10.06
CA ASP A 180 12.03 2.96 10.68
C ASP A 180 13.06 2.36 9.69
N SER A 181 13.79 3.24 9.02
CA SER A 181 14.81 2.90 8.04
C SER A 181 15.91 2.02 8.63
N ASP A 182 16.29 2.26 9.88
CA ASP A 182 17.35 1.50 10.56
C ASP A 182 16.94 0.03 10.73
N THR A 183 15.71 -0.22 11.15
CA THR A 183 15.18 -1.59 11.29
C THR A 183 15.12 -2.32 9.95
N ILE A 184 14.69 -1.64 8.89
CA ILE A 184 14.62 -2.21 7.54
C ILE A 184 16.02 -2.53 7.01
N GLU A 185 16.95 -1.61 7.17
CA GLU A 185 18.34 -1.81 6.73
C GLU A 185 19.06 -2.89 7.53
N ASP A 186 18.84 -2.99 8.83
CA ASP A 186 19.41 -4.05 9.66
C ASP A 186 18.93 -5.43 9.19
N LYS A 187 17.66 -5.60 8.91
CA LYS A 187 17.08 -6.84 8.38
C LYS A 187 17.66 -7.16 7.01
N ARG A 188 17.74 -6.19 6.11
CA ARG A 188 18.31 -6.33 4.78
C ARG A 188 19.78 -6.74 4.85
N ASN A 189 20.59 -6.06 5.65
CA ASN A 189 22.00 -6.32 5.79
C ASN A 189 22.26 -7.71 6.39
N SER A 190 21.50 -8.11 7.39
CA SER A 190 21.59 -9.45 7.97
C SER A 190 21.33 -10.55 6.93
N ILE A 191 20.31 -10.40 6.12
CA ILE A 191 19.99 -11.34 5.03
C ILE A 191 21.10 -11.37 3.99
N ASN A 192 21.60 -10.21 3.55
CA ASN A 192 22.67 -10.13 2.55
C ASN A 192 23.98 -10.74 3.04
N GLU A 193 24.36 -10.51 4.29
CA GLU A 193 25.55 -11.10 4.88
C GLU A 193 25.46 -12.62 4.96
N ARG A 194 24.33 -13.15 5.44
CA ARG A 194 24.10 -14.59 5.52
C ARG A 194 24.07 -15.25 4.14
N TYR A 195 23.47 -14.59 3.17
CA TYR A 195 23.46 -15.05 1.78
C TYR A 195 24.87 -15.06 1.17
N ALA A 196 25.66 -14.02 1.39
CA ALA A 196 27.05 -13.96 0.92
C ALA A 196 27.91 -15.08 1.51
N VAL A 197 27.74 -15.38 2.81
CA VAL A 197 28.46 -16.50 3.46
C VAL A 197 28.07 -17.85 2.86
N SER A 198 26.84 -18.03 2.40
CA SER A 198 26.39 -19.28 1.77
C SER A 198 27.10 -19.59 0.44
N TYR A 199 27.68 -18.58 -0.23
CA TYR A 199 28.47 -18.74 -1.45
C TYR A 199 29.89 -19.22 -1.21
N THR A 200 30.41 -18.99 -0.04
CA THR A 200 31.80 -19.33 0.34
C THR A 200 31.88 -20.62 1.13
#